data_e3cc8e189988c2adf03f35b4bbe53c80
#
_entry.id   e3cc8e189988c2adf03f35b4bbe53c80
#
_cell.length_a   1.000
_cell.length_b   1.000
_cell.length_c   1.000
_cell.angle_alpha   90.00
_cell.angle_beta   90.00
_cell.angle_gamma   90.00
#
_symmetry.space_group_name_H-M   'P 1'
#
loop_
_entity.id
_entity.type
_entity.pdbx_description
1 polymer ?
#
loop_
_entity_poly.entity_id
_entity_poly.type
_entity_poly.pdbx_seq_one_letter_code
_entity_poly.pdbx_strand_id
1 'polypeptide(L)'
;MIQKKKNQLVTRNDGDLDILMACDIAFEKIDLNYFINLLQQDESISVRTRAVCILADIGDSTVVPILSEILKHDETPLVRHEAAFTLGQLGFPQCVNHLIDAMLNDNDNVVRHESAVALGSIGDEFARDALIKATSDKDQLVSHSAFSSLLNLDHLNLTADKNNSK
;
A
#
# COMPACT_ATOMS: atom_id res chain seq x y z
N MET A 1 16.00 19.18 -37.83
CA MET A 1 15.88 17.83 -37.25
C MET A 1 15.48 17.85 -35.74
N ILE A 2 14.64 18.81 -35.32
CA ILE A 2 14.27 19.04 -33.92
C ILE A 2 12.74 18.92 -33.66
N GLN A 3 11.97 18.52 -34.69
CA GLN A 3 10.48 18.55 -34.63
C GLN A 3 9.81 17.18 -34.44
N LYS A 4 10.56 16.08 -34.19
CA LYS A 4 9.97 14.72 -34.02
C LYS A 4 9.98 14.12 -32.62
N LYS A 5 10.36 14.88 -31.56
CA LYS A 5 10.41 14.37 -30.17
C LYS A 5 9.35 14.95 -29.24
N LYS A 6 8.38 15.71 -29.72
CA LYS A 6 7.37 16.39 -28.87
C LYS A 6 5.98 15.72 -28.84
N ASN A 7 5.76 14.63 -29.58
CA ASN A 7 4.43 14.00 -29.68
C ASN A 7 4.33 12.60 -29.06
N GLN A 8 5.13 12.30 -28.03
CA GLN A 8 5.05 11.03 -27.31
C GLN A 8 4.68 11.21 -25.84
N LEU A 9 4.10 12.36 -25.51
CA LEU A 9 3.55 12.63 -24.17
C LEU A 9 2.02 12.67 -24.32
N VAL A 10 1.38 11.71 -23.67
CA VAL A 10 -0.08 11.63 -23.45
C VAL A 10 -0.88 11.20 -24.68
N THR A 11 -0.81 9.95 -25.07
CA THR A 11 -2.03 9.29 -25.53
C THR A 11 -2.90 9.13 -24.28
N ARG A 12 -3.79 10.12 -24.02
CA ARG A 12 -4.95 9.89 -23.16
C ARG A 12 -5.67 8.69 -23.75
N ASN A 13 -5.67 7.59 -23.03
CA ASN A 13 -6.50 6.47 -23.36
C ASN A 13 -7.93 6.91 -23.01
N ASP A 14 -8.76 7.23 -23.99
CA ASP A 14 -10.14 7.68 -23.73
C ASP A 14 -10.91 6.66 -22.87
N GLY A 15 -10.55 5.36 -22.96
CA GLY A 15 -11.07 4.31 -22.13
C GLY A 15 -10.74 4.47 -20.63
N ASP A 16 -9.54 4.94 -20.26
CA ASP A 16 -9.17 5.17 -18.87
C ASP A 16 -10.05 6.23 -18.21
N LEU A 17 -10.41 7.30 -18.94
CA LEU A 17 -11.27 8.36 -18.41
C LEU A 17 -12.67 7.83 -18.06
N ASP A 18 -13.25 7.01 -18.94
CA ASP A 18 -14.57 6.41 -18.71
C ASP A 18 -14.54 5.48 -17.49
N ILE A 19 -13.47 4.70 -17.32
CA ILE A 19 -13.29 3.82 -16.16
C ILE A 19 -13.09 4.65 -14.88
N LEU A 20 -12.28 5.71 -14.92
CA LEU A 20 -12.08 6.59 -13.76
C LEU A 20 -13.37 7.31 -13.33
N MET A 21 -14.21 7.71 -14.28
CA MET A 21 -15.54 8.26 -13.98
C MET A 21 -16.49 7.21 -13.40
N ALA A 22 -16.42 5.96 -13.87
CA ALA A 22 -17.18 4.85 -13.30
C ALA A 22 -16.72 4.51 -11.87
N CYS A 23 -15.42 4.69 -11.55
CA CYS A 23 -14.90 4.57 -10.18
C CYS A 23 -15.59 5.54 -9.21
N ASP A 24 -15.84 6.78 -9.61
CA ASP A 24 -16.50 7.76 -8.75
C ASP A 24 -17.95 7.32 -8.42
N ILE A 25 -18.65 6.77 -9.41
CA ILE A 25 -20.03 6.23 -9.20
C ILE A 25 -20.00 4.99 -8.30
N ALA A 26 -19.03 4.11 -8.47
CA ALA A 26 -18.87 2.91 -7.65
C ALA A 26 -18.48 3.28 -6.20
N PHE A 27 -17.66 4.31 -6.03
CA PHE A 27 -17.27 4.85 -4.73
C PHE A 27 -18.49 5.36 -3.96
N GLU A 28 -19.35 6.18 -4.59
CA GLU A 28 -20.60 6.67 -3.97
C GLU A 28 -21.54 5.53 -3.52
N LYS A 29 -21.46 4.38 -4.19
CA LYS A 29 -22.26 3.18 -3.87
C LYS A 29 -21.58 2.22 -2.90
N ILE A 30 -20.33 2.47 -2.53
CA ILE A 30 -19.48 1.57 -1.72
C ILE A 30 -19.41 0.17 -2.36
N ASP A 31 -19.23 0.13 -3.68
CA ASP A 31 -19.19 -1.13 -4.45
C ASP A 31 -17.79 -1.74 -4.46
N LEU A 32 -17.44 -2.46 -3.40
CA LEU A 32 -16.15 -3.14 -3.27
C LEU A 32 -15.91 -4.14 -4.41
N ASN A 33 -16.95 -4.84 -4.86
CA ASN A 33 -16.81 -5.84 -5.92
C ASN A 33 -16.39 -5.20 -7.25
N TYR A 34 -16.83 -3.97 -7.53
CA TYR A 34 -16.38 -3.24 -8.70
C TYR A 34 -14.86 -3.05 -8.69
N PHE A 35 -14.29 -2.59 -7.57
CA PHE A 35 -12.85 -2.33 -7.46
C PHE A 35 -12.02 -3.62 -7.42
N ILE A 36 -12.51 -4.66 -6.74
CA ILE A 36 -11.86 -5.98 -6.75
C ILE A 36 -11.77 -6.54 -8.18
N ASN A 37 -12.88 -6.47 -8.93
CA ASN A 37 -12.91 -6.93 -10.33
C ASN A 37 -12.00 -6.09 -11.23
N LEU A 38 -11.96 -4.78 -11.01
CA LEU A 38 -11.10 -3.87 -11.77
C LEU A 38 -9.62 -4.21 -11.58
N LEU A 39 -9.20 -4.50 -10.35
CA LEU A 39 -7.82 -4.88 -10.03
C LEU A 39 -7.41 -6.28 -10.53
N GLN A 40 -8.36 -7.11 -10.92
CA GLN A 40 -8.11 -8.41 -11.54
C GLN A 40 -7.96 -8.34 -13.07
N GLN A 41 -8.18 -7.18 -13.66
CA GLN A 41 -8.08 -6.94 -15.10
C GLN A 41 -6.72 -6.31 -15.46
N ASP A 42 -6.34 -6.42 -16.73
CA ASP A 42 -5.12 -5.77 -17.25
C ASP A 42 -5.40 -4.29 -17.55
N GLU A 43 -5.60 -3.52 -16.49
CA GLU A 43 -5.90 -2.11 -16.55
C GLU A 43 -4.64 -1.24 -16.53
N SER A 44 -4.75 0.01 -16.93
CA SER A 44 -3.64 0.95 -16.89
C SER A 44 -3.17 1.22 -15.44
N ILE A 45 -1.93 1.68 -15.29
CA ILE A 45 -1.35 2.08 -13.99
C ILE A 45 -2.26 3.08 -13.27
N SER A 46 -2.80 4.06 -13.99
CA SER A 46 -3.68 5.09 -13.42
C SER A 46 -4.96 4.50 -12.84
N VAL A 47 -5.56 3.56 -13.54
CA VAL A 47 -6.79 2.88 -13.11
C VAL A 47 -6.52 1.99 -11.90
N ARG A 48 -5.46 1.15 -11.94
CA ARG A 48 -5.10 0.30 -10.79
C ARG A 48 -4.77 1.12 -9.55
N THR A 49 -3.95 2.18 -9.70
CA THR A 49 -3.62 3.09 -8.59
C THR A 49 -4.88 3.71 -7.99
N ARG A 50 -5.80 4.25 -8.84
CA ARG A 50 -7.05 4.83 -8.36
C ARG A 50 -7.92 3.83 -7.61
N ALA A 51 -8.04 2.61 -8.13
CA ALA A 51 -8.83 1.55 -7.49
C ALA A 51 -8.25 1.18 -6.11
N VAL A 52 -6.92 1.03 -5.99
CA VAL A 52 -6.25 0.76 -4.71
C VAL A 52 -6.47 1.90 -3.71
N CYS A 53 -6.30 3.16 -4.12
CA CYS A 53 -6.52 4.32 -3.25
C CYS A 53 -7.97 4.40 -2.73
N ILE A 54 -8.97 4.10 -3.57
CA ILE A 54 -10.37 4.11 -3.15
C ILE A 54 -10.63 3.03 -2.09
N LEU A 55 -10.00 1.85 -2.21
CA LEU A 55 -10.14 0.78 -1.22
C LEU A 55 -9.56 1.15 0.15
N ALA A 56 -8.70 2.17 0.26
CA ALA A 56 -8.27 2.70 1.55
C ALA A 56 -9.43 3.36 2.32
N ASP A 57 -10.37 3.99 1.61
CA ASP A 57 -11.47 4.74 2.21
C ASP A 57 -12.71 3.88 2.50
N ILE A 58 -12.99 2.90 1.64
CA ILE A 58 -14.24 2.12 1.72
C ILE A 58 -14.03 0.63 1.97
N GLY A 59 -12.78 0.14 1.97
CA GLY A 59 -12.46 -1.28 2.09
C GLY A 59 -12.70 -1.83 3.50
N ASP A 60 -13.03 -3.10 3.55
CA ASP A 60 -13.07 -3.91 4.75
C ASP A 60 -12.09 -5.09 4.66
N SER A 61 -12.14 -6.03 5.59
CA SER A 61 -11.23 -7.17 5.60
C SER A 61 -11.30 -8.06 4.33
N THR A 62 -12.37 -7.96 3.54
CA THR A 62 -12.55 -8.76 2.31
C THR A 62 -11.63 -8.31 1.17
N VAL A 63 -11.10 -7.07 1.21
CA VAL A 63 -10.18 -6.56 0.20
C VAL A 63 -8.72 -6.91 0.49
N VAL A 64 -8.39 -7.38 1.70
CA VAL A 64 -7.01 -7.74 2.07
C VAL A 64 -6.37 -8.74 1.11
N PRO A 65 -7.04 -9.83 0.68
CA PRO A 65 -6.43 -10.78 -0.25
C PRO A 65 -6.02 -10.14 -1.57
N ILE A 66 -6.88 -9.34 -2.20
CA ILE A 66 -6.54 -8.72 -3.50
C ILE A 66 -5.45 -7.67 -3.34
N LEU A 67 -5.48 -6.84 -2.29
CA LEU A 67 -4.42 -5.86 -2.03
C LEU A 67 -3.08 -6.53 -1.74
N SER A 68 -3.07 -7.68 -1.05
CA SER A 68 -1.85 -8.46 -0.80
C SER A 68 -1.27 -9.05 -2.09
N GLU A 69 -2.11 -9.52 -3.01
CA GLU A 69 -1.69 -9.96 -4.34
C GLU A 69 -1.10 -8.81 -5.16
N ILE A 70 -1.74 -7.65 -5.16
CA ILE A 70 -1.23 -6.43 -5.80
C ILE A 70 0.12 -6.02 -5.20
N LEU A 71 0.23 -5.95 -3.88
CA LEU A 71 1.49 -5.63 -3.19
C LEU A 71 2.62 -6.56 -3.61
N LYS A 72 2.33 -7.83 -3.81
CA LYS A 72 3.34 -8.85 -4.12
C LYS A 72 3.69 -8.92 -5.59
N HIS A 73 2.73 -8.72 -6.48
CA HIS A 73 2.85 -9.14 -7.88
C HIS A 73 2.65 -8.04 -8.91
N ASP A 74 2.12 -6.86 -8.55
CA ASP A 74 1.98 -5.79 -9.55
C ASP A 74 3.36 -5.40 -10.09
N GLU A 75 3.47 -5.29 -11.41
CA GLU A 75 4.71 -4.95 -12.10
C GLU A 75 5.23 -3.55 -11.74
N THR A 76 4.31 -2.64 -11.38
CA THR A 76 4.59 -1.22 -11.16
C THR A 76 4.85 -0.94 -9.68
N PRO A 77 6.04 -0.47 -9.29
CA PRO A 77 6.35 -0.14 -7.89
C PRO A 77 5.37 0.87 -7.26
N LEU A 78 4.86 1.82 -8.06
CA LEU A 78 3.86 2.78 -7.56
C LEU A 78 2.58 2.08 -7.09
N VAL A 79 2.07 1.11 -7.85
CA VAL A 79 0.84 0.39 -7.48
C VAL A 79 1.10 -0.48 -6.25
N ARG A 80 2.27 -1.14 -6.15
CA ARG A 80 2.65 -1.89 -4.95
C ARG A 80 2.79 -0.99 -3.72
N HIS A 81 3.38 0.21 -3.87
CA HIS A 81 3.47 1.22 -2.81
C HIS A 81 2.07 1.61 -2.30
N GLU A 82 1.14 1.95 -3.21
CA GLU A 82 -0.23 2.29 -2.83
C GLU A 82 -0.96 1.12 -2.15
N ALA A 83 -0.68 -0.12 -2.57
CA ALA A 83 -1.22 -1.30 -1.89
C ALA A 83 -0.69 -1.44 -0.46
N ALA A 84 0.62 -1.21 -0.22
CA ALA A 84 1.21 -1.21 1.12
C ALA A 84 0.58 -0.13 2.00
N PHE A 85 0.45 1.10 1.47
CA PHE A 85 -0.20 2.22 2.15
C PHE A 85 -1.65 1.89 2.53
N THR A 86 -2.44 1.38 1.58
CA THR A 86 -3.84 1.00 1.80
C THR A 86 -3.96 -0.10 2.87
N LEU A 87 -3.13 -1.14 2.82
CA LEU A 87 -3.11 -2.20 3.84
C LEU A 87 -2.76 -1.64 5.22
N GLY A 88 -1.84 -0.68 5.28
CA GLY A 88 -1.48 0.04 6.51
C GLY A 88 -2.64 0.86 7.07
N GLN A 89 -3.37 1.58 6.22
CA GLN A 89 -4.56 2.36 6.62
C GLN A 89 -5.70 1.48 7.11
N LEU A 90 -5.97 0.37 6.43
CA LEU A 90 -7.01 -0.58 6.83
C LEU A 90 -6.68 -1.23 8.19
N GLY A 91 -5.42 -1.41 8.53
CA GLY A 91 -4.96 -1.80 9.85
C GLY A 91 -5.34 -3.21 10.30
N PHE A 92 -5.75 -4.08 9.39
CA PHE A 92 -6.14 -5.45 9.75
C PHE A 92 -4.92 -6.33 10.08
N PRO A 93 -4.95 -7.13 11.16
CA PRO A 93 -3.82 -8.03 11.51
C PRO A 93 -3.41 -8.98 10.38
N GLN A 94 -4.34 -9.35 9.51
CA GLN A 94 -4.07 -10.20 8.34
C GLN A 94 -3.08 -9.57 7.35
N CYS A 95 -2.92 -8.24 7.36
CA CYS A 95 -1.99 -7.52 6.48
C CYS A 95 -0.52 -7.70 6.89
N VAL A 96 -0.25 -7.96 8.17
CA VAL A 96 1.09 -7.86 8.77
C VAL A 96 2.12 -8.74 8.06
N ASN A 97 1.82 -10.00 7.81
CA ASN A 97 2.75 -10.91 7.13
C ASN A 97 3.09 -10.47 5.70
N HIS A 98 2.13 -9.93 4.97
CA HIS A 98 2.32 -9.46 3.59
C HIS A 98 3.19 -8.20 3.57
N LEU A 99 2.98 -7.29 4.51
CA LEU A 99 3.79 -6.09 4.68
C LEU A 99 5.21 -6.41 5.14
N ILE A 100 5.41 -7.41 6.03
CA ILE A 100 6.73 -7.89 6.42
C ILE A 100 7.48 -8.44 5.20
N ASP A 101 6.84 -9.26 4.38
CA ASP A 101 7.47 -9.81 3.18
C ASP A 101 7.87 -8.70 2.22
N ALA A 102 6.98 -7.75 1.93
CA ALA A 102 7.28 -6.62 1.07
C ALA A 102 8.40 -5.73 1.63
N MET A 103 8.39 -5.40 2.92
CA MET A 103 9.43 -4.61 3.58
C MET A 103 10.81 -5.24 3.47
N LEU A 104 10.91 -6.55 3.59
CA LEU A 104 12.20 -7.24 3.60
C LEU A 104 12.70 -7.62 2.20
N ASN A 105 11.81 -7.81 1.24
CA ASN A 105 12.13 -8.51 -0.01
C ASN A 105 11.77 -7.74 -1.29
N ASP A 106 10.95 -6.67 -1.25
CA ASP A 106 10.65 -5.92 -2.47
C ASP A 106 11.92 -5.30 -3.07
N ASN A 107 12.02 -5.36 -4.39
CA ASN A 107 13.16 -4.80 -5.11
C ASN A 107 13.22 -3.27 -5.03
N ASP A 108 12.07 -2.60 -4.93
CA ASP A 108 11.95 -1.16 -4.88
C ASP A 108 12.00 -0.65 -3.44
N ASN A 109 12.85 0.34 -3.19
CA ASN A 109 13.05 0.89 -1.86
C ASN A 109 11.82 1.69 -1.36
N VAL A 110 11.03 2.25 -2.26
CA VAL A 110 9.81 3.01 -1.88
C VAL A 110 8.73 2.05 -1.38
N VAL A 111 8.60 0.86 -1.99
CA VAL A 111 7.68 -0.18 -1.51
C VAL A 111 8.13 -0.71 -0.15
N ARG A 112 9.44 -0.99 0.03
CA ARG A 112 9.98 -1.41 1.34
C ARG A 112 9.76 -0.36 2.42
N HIS A 113 10.01 0.91 2.08
CA HIS A 113 9.76 2.06 2.96
C HIS A 113 8.29 2.11 3.41
N GLU A 114 7.36 2.12 2.47
CA GLU A 114 5.92 2.22 2.78
C GLU A 114 5.44 1.03 3.61
N SER A 115 5.93 -0.17 3.30
CA SER A 115 5.61 -1.37 4.09
C SER A 115 6.10 -1.26 5.54
N ALA A 116 7.29 -0.65 5.77
CA ALA A 116 7.77 -0.39 7.13
C ALA A 116 6.89 0.63 7.87
N VAL A 117 6.47 1.71 7.20
CA VAL A 117 5.56 2.72 7.74
C VAL A 117 4.19 2.09 8.08
N ALA A 118 3.64 1.31 7.16
CA ALA A 118 2.37 0.60 7.35
C ALA A 118 2.40 -0.32 8.57
N LEU A 119 3.48 -1.09 8.76
CA LEU A 119 3.66 -1.94 9.96
C LEU A 119 3.70 -1.13 11.26
N GLY A 120 4.36 0.02 11.23
CA GLY A 120 4.36 0.95 12.37
C GLY A 120 2.98 1.52 12.66
N SER A 121 2.18 1.79 11.64
CA SER A 121 0.81 2.32 11.78
C SER A 121 -0.15 1.26 12.32
N ILE A 122 -0.04 0.01 11.88
CA ILE A 122 -0.83 -1.13 12.40
C ILE A 122 -0.50 -1.37 13.88
N GLY A 123 0.77 -1.24 14.26
CA GLY A 123 1.19 -1.36 15.66
C GLY A 123 1.18 -2.79 16.19
N ASP A 124 1.20 -3.81 15.34
CA ASP A 124 1.23 -5.20 15.75
C ASP A 124 2.66 -5.61 16.15
N GLU A 125 2.79 -6.08 17.40
CA GLU A 125 4.07 -6.50 17.97
C GLU A 125 4.75 -7.63 17.20
N PHE A 126 3.99 -8.41 16.46
CA PHE A 126 4.52 -9.46 15.57
C PHE A 126 5.50 -8.94 14.51
N ALA A 127 5.38 -7.64 14.15
CA ALA A 127 6.28 -7.02 13.18
C ALA A 127 7.66 -6.63 13.76
N ARG A 128 7.86 -6.64 15.08
CA ARG A 128 9.05 -6.10 15.76
C ARG A 128 10.36 -6.66 15.22
N ASP A 129 10.51 -7.97 15.19
CA ASP A 129 11.77 -8.60 14.76
C ASP A 129 12.09 -8.28 13.29
N ALA A 130 11.08 -8.22 12.45
CA ALA A 130 11.24 -7.85 11.04
C ALA A 130 11.62 -6.36 10.89
N LEU A 131 11.03 -5.46 11.67
CA LEU A 131 11.39 -4.04 11.71
C LEU A 131 12.83 -3.85 12.21
N ILE A 132 13.24 -4.58 13.26
CA ILE A 132 14.65 -4.56 13.74
C ILE A 132 15.59 -4.93 12.58
N LYS A 133 15.29 -5.99 11.84
CA LYS A 133 16.08 -6.38 10.67
C LYS A 133 16.14 -5.29 9.61
N ALA A 134 15.01 -4.63 9.33
CA ALA A 134 14.90 -3.58 8.32
C ALA A 134 15.64 -2.28 8.72
N THR A 135 15.99 -2.04 9.99
CA THR A 135 16.86 -0.92 10.39
C THR A 135 18.28 -1.02 9.78
N SER A 136 18.65 -2.18 9.27
CA SER A 136 19.90 -2.42 8.55
C SER A 136 19.72 -2.47 7.03
N ASP A 137 18.58 -2.00 6.49
CA ASP A 137 18.38 -1.91 5.04
C ASP A 137 19.46 -1.01 4.42
N LYS A 138 19.93 -1.39 3.22
CA LYS A 138 20.90 -0.64 2.42
C LYS A 138 20.44 0.78 2.07
N ASP A 139 19.15 1.01 2.03
CA ASP A 139 18.54 2.31 1.73
C ASP A 139 18.19 3.03 3.03
N GLN A 140 18.66 4.28 3.17
CA GLN A 140 18.45 5.07 4.38
C GLN A 140 16.97 5.39 4.62
N LEU A 141 16.16 5.57 3.58
CA LEU A 141 14.74 5.83 3.73
C LEU A 141 14.06 4.66 4.43
N VAL A 142 14.37 3.43 3.99
CA VAL A 142 13.81 2.20 4.59
C VAL A 142 14.29 2.02 6.02
N SER A 143 15.61 2.13 6.26
CA SER A 143 16.18 1.94 7.60
C SER A 143 15.64 2.96 8.62
N HIS A 144 15.49 4.23 8.23
CA HIS A 144 14.89 5.27 9.09
C HIS A 144 13.41 5.02 9.36
N SER A 145 12.66 4.56 8.36
CA SER A 145 11.24 4.24 8.54
C SER A 145 11.03 3.06 9.47
N ALA A 146 11.82 2.01 9.31
CA ALA A 146 11.79 0.87 10.22
C ALA A 146 12.13 1.28 11.68
N PHE A 147 13.12 2.14 11.87
CA PHE A 147 13.45 2.67 13.19
C PHE A 147 12.30 3.50 13.78
N SER A 148 11.69 4.39 12.99
CA SER A 148 10.55 5.20 13.43
C SER A 148 9.34 4.34 13.79
N SER A 149 9.10 3.27 13.02
CA SER A 149 8.02 2.31 13.27
C SER A 149 8.24 1.53 14.57
N LEU A 150 9.49 1.17 14.91
CA LEU A 150 9.82 0.57 16.20
C LEU A 150 9.53 1.51 17.37
N LEU A 151 9.87 2.80 17.23
CA LEU A 151 9.54 3.80 18.27
C LEU A 151 8.03 3.92 18.48
N ASN A 152 7.25 3.83 17.39
CA ASN A 152 5.79 3.86 17.49
C ASN A 152 5.24 2.61 18.21
N LEU A 153 5.76 1.42 17.91
CA LEU A 153 5.42 0.18 18.64
C LEU A 153 5.70 0.31 20.14
N ASP A 154 6.87 0.84 20.52
CA ASP A 154 7.21 1.05 21.91
C ASP A 154 6.24 2.02 22.60
N HIS A 155 5.87 3.10 21.91
CA HIS A 155 4.89 4.06 22.43
C HIS A 155 3.51 3.44 22.64
N LEU A 156 3.03 2.65 21.70
CA LEU A 156 1.73 1.97 21.78
C LEU A 156 1.69 0.98 22.97
N ASN A 157 2.75 0.20 23.17
CA ASN A 157 2.85 -0.73 24.30
C ASN A 157 2.84 -0.02 25.64
N LEU A 158 3.60 1.08 25.79
CA LEU A 158 3.63 1.88 27.01
C LEU A 158 2.26 2.49 27.35
N THR A 159 1.45 2.83 26.35
CA THR A 159 0.11 3.38 26.56
C THR A 159 -0.92 2.30 26.90
N ALA A 160 -0.79 1.10 26.33
CA ALA A 160 -1.63 -0.05 26.64
C ALA A 160 -1.45 -0.50 28.10
N ASP A 161 -0.22 -0.58 28.58
CA ASP A 161 0.10 -0.98 29.97
C ASP A 161 -0.47 0.00 31.00
N LYS A 162 -0.44 1.30 30.71
CA LYS A 162 -1.03 2.34 31.59
C LYS A 162 -2.55 2.25 31.70
N ASN A 163 -3.22 1.80 30.64
CA ASN A 163 -4.67 1.65 30.61
C ASN A 163 -5.15 0.37 31.31
N ASN A 164 -4.34 -0.68 31.33
CA ASN A 164 -4.61 -1.95 32.00
C ASN A 164 -4.31 -1.92 33.51
N SER A 165 -3.62 -0.86 33.98
CA SER A 165 -3.24 -0.70 35.39
C SER A 165 -4.21 0.17 36.20
N LYS A 166 -5.35 0.55 35.63
CA LYS A 166 -6.45 1.29 36.27
C LYS A 166 -7.68 0.42 36.43
#